data_1b9f3700fbd03af95016893ecd581bd1
#
_entry.id   1b9f3700fbd03af95016893ecd581bd1
#
_cell.length_a   1.000
_cell.length_b   1.000
_cell.length_c   1.000
_cell.angle_alpha   90.00
_cell.angle_beta   90.00
_cell.angle_gamma   90.00
#
_symmetry.space_group_name_H-M   'P 1'
#
loop_
_entity.id
_entity.type
_entity.pdbx_description
1 polymer ?
#
loop_
_entity_poly.entity_id
_entity_poly.type
_entity_poly.pdbx_seq_one_letter_code
_entity_poly.pdbx_strand_id
1 'polypeptide(L)'
;MADVRDVMVEGESGLIACSARYGLEAHYIVSKRRVEFQNGARAYLYSADEPNRLRGPQHEKAWCDELSTWRYADDAWANLDMGLRLGDNPQVVGTMTPRITKLVRDLVKRAGEGHDVVLTRGKTSDNKANLPDAFIRSIESRYAGTRLGRQELDGELLEDIEGALWSLSQIDDCRLAALQDAVSLQR
;
A
#
# COMPACT_ATOMS: atom_id res chain seq x y z
N MET A 1 2.65 -8.97 -14.70
CA MET A 1 1.31 -9.11 -15.35
C MET A 1 0.56 -10.35 -14.86
N ALA A 2 1.23 -11.48 -14.59
CA ALA A 2 0.57 -12.62 -13.97
C ALA A 2 -0.04 -12.23 -12.62
N ASP A 3 0.72 -11.56 -11.77
CA ASP A 3 0.28 -11.14 -10.42
C ASP A 3 -0.97 -10.24 -10.45
N VAL A 4 -1.04 -9.30 -11.40
CA VAL A 4 -2.24 -8.45 -11.56
C VAL A 4 -3.47 -9.30 -11.89
N ARG A 5 -3.33 -10.29 -12.78
CA ARG A 5 -4.43 -11.18 -13.13
C ARG A 5 -4.79 -12.07 -11.95
N ASP A 6 -3.80 -12.76 -11.41
CA ASP A 6 -4.02 -13.87 -10.47
C ASP A 6 -4.45 -13.36 -9.07
N VAL A 7 -4.04 -12.14 -8.70
CA VAL A 7 -4.36 -11.53 -7.40
C VAL A 7 -5.47 -10.48 -7.53
N MET A 8 -5.25 -9.43 -8.34
CA MET A 8 -6.16 -8.29 -8.38
C MET A 8 -7.44 -8.55 -9.18
N VAL A 9 -7.44 -9.48 -10.14
CA VAL A 9 -8.63 -9.78 -10.98
C VAL A 9 -9.33 -11.05 -10.53
N GLU A 10 -8.63 -12.19 -10.55
CA GLU A 10 -9.20 -13.53 -10.35
C GLU A 10 -9.01 -14.05 -8.91
N GLY A 11 -8.25 -13.34 -8.06
CA GLY A 11 -8.05 -13.72 -6.66
C GLY A 11 -9.33 -13.69 -5.82
N GLU A 12 -9.29 -14.30 -4.63
CA GLU A 12 -10.44 -14.39 -3.70
C GLU A 12 -11.00 -13.03 -3.28
N SER A 13 -10.16 -12.00 -3.26
CA SER A 13 -10.50 -10.60 -3.02
C SER A 13 -10.32 -9.73 -4.27
N GLY A 14 -10.20 -10.34 -5.44
CA GLY A 14 -10.03 -9.67 -6.72
C GLY A 14 -11.32 -9.05 -7.24
N LEU A 15 -11.20 -8.31 -8.35
CA LEU A 15 -12.32 -7.54 -8.93
C LEU A 15 -13.53 -8.41 -9.24
N ILE A 16 -13.35 -9.62 -9.78
CA ILE A 16 -14.45 -10.52 -10.14
C ILE A 16 -15.18 -10.98 -8.88
N ALA A 17 -14.46 -11.47 -7.87
CA ALA A 17 -15.07 -11.96 -6.64
C ALA A 17 -15.77 -10.82 -5.86
N CYS A 18 -15.14 -9.65 -5.78
CA CYS A 18 -15.72 -8.48 -5.13
C CYS A 18 -16.99 -8.02 -5.87
N SER A 19 -16.96 -7.93 -7.21
CA SER A 19 -18.12 -7.51 -8.01
C SER A 19 -19.32 -8.43 -7.80
N ALA A 20 -19.09 -9.75 -7.77
CA ALA A 20 -20.13 -10.74 -7.55
C ALA A 20 -20.81 -10.57 -6.18
N ARG A 21 -20.08 -10.21 -5.13
CA ARG A 21 -20.63 -9.92 -3.79
C ARG A 21 -21.62 -8.74 -3.79
N TYR A 22 -21.46 -7.82 -4.73
CA TYR A 22 -22.35 -6.66 -4.92
C TYR A 22 -23.39 -6.86 -6.03
N GLY A 23 -23.54 -8.11 -6.53
CA GLY A 23 -24.50 -8.44 -7.59
C GLY A 23 -24.14 -7.86 -8.96
N LEU A 24 -22.88 -7.52 -9.19
CA LEU A 24 -22.38 -6.98 -10.45
C LEU A 24 -21.56 -8.05 -11.18
N GLU A 25 -22.01 -8.49 -12.34
CA GLU A 25 -21.23 -9.40 -13.19
C GLU A 25 -20.02 -8.69 -13.78
N ALA A 26 -18.88 -9.41 -13.77
CA ALA A 26 -17.62 -8.94 -14.31
C ALA A 26 -16.92 -10.08 -15.06
N HIS A 27 -16.40 -9.80 -16.25
CA HIS A 27 -15.72 -10.77 -17.11
C HIS A 27 -14.32 -10.29 -17.48
N TYR A 28 -13.32 -11.13 -17.25
CA TYR A 28 -11.95 -10.84 -17.67
C TYR A 28 -11.74 -11.26 -19.13
N ILE A 29 -11.35 -10.32 -19.98
CA ILE A 29 -11.02 -10.53 -21.39
C ILE A 29 -9.50 -10.54 -21.53
N VAL A 30 -8.92 -11.74 -21.54
CA VAL A 30 -7.47 -11.98 -21.57
C VAL A 30 -6.79 -11.24 -22.72
N SER A 31 -7.32 -11.39 -23.95
CA SER A 31 -6.75 -10.76 -25.15
C SER A 31 -6.68 -9.25 -25.13
N LYS A 32 -7.57 -8.62 -24.36
CA LYS A 32 -7.66 -7.15 -24.21
C LYS A 32 -7.07 -6.66 -22.88
N ARG A 33 -6.63 -7.57 -22.01
CA ARG A 33 -6.10 -7.23 -20.67
C ARG A 33 -7.03 -6.29 -19.90
N ARG A 34 -8.34 -6.61 -19.86
CA ARG A 34 -9.32 -5.79 -19.17
C ARG A 34 -10.46 -6.63 -18.59
N VAL A 35 -11.04 -6.11 -17.53
CA VAL A 35 -12.31 -6.59 -16.99
C VAL A 35 -13.43 -5.70 -17.54
N GLU A 36 -14.50 -6.32 -18.03
CA GLU A 36 -15.73 -5.64 -18.42
C GLU A 36 -16.82 -5.97 -17.40
N PHE A 37 -17.48 -4.93 -16.91
CA PHE A 37 -18.58 -5.04 -15.95
C PHE A 37 -19.93 -4.90 -16.66
N GLN A 38 -20.97 -5.54 -16.10
CA GLN A 38 -22.32 -5.50 -16.64
C GLN A 38 -22.87 -4.08 -16.83
N ASN A 39 -22.47 -3.14 -15.99
CA ASN A 39 -22.86 -1.73 -16.08
C ASN A 39 -22.11 -0.93 -17.16
N GLY A 40 -21.27 -1.59 -17.97
CA GLY A 40 -20.47 -0.97 -19.03
C GLY A 40 -19.11 -0.40 -18.58
N ALA A 41 -18.80 -0.40 -17.28
CA ALA A 41 -17.49 -0.01 -16.79
C ALA A 41 -16.41 -0.99 -17.27
N ARG A 42 -15.17 -0.50 -17.36
CA ARG A 42 -14.03 -1.28 -17.80
C ARG A 42 -12.82 -1.01 -16.92
N ALA A 43 -12.18 -2.05 -16.40
CA ALA A 43 -10.91 -1.95 -15.71
C ALA A 43 -9.79 -2.52 -16.59
N TYR A 44 -8.81 -1.70 -16.90
CA TYR A 44 -7.64 -2.07 -17.71
C TYR A 44 -6.48 -2.45 -16.80
N LEU A 45 -5.74 -3.49 -17.19
CA LEU A 45 -4.61 -4.01 -16.43
C LEU A 45 -3.29 -3.47 -16.98
N TYR A 46 -2.51 -2.86 -16.10
CA TYR A 46 -1.18 -2.33 -16.40
C TYR A 46 -0.13 -2.90 -15.46
N SER A 47 1.11 -2.91 -15.89
CA SER A 47 2.27 -3.20 -15.03
C SER A 47 3.01 -1.89 -14.76
N ALA A 48 3.40 -1.66 -13.52
CA ALA A 48 4.26 -0.53 -13.15
C ALA A 48 5.68 -0.65 -13.74
N ASP A 49 6.08 -1.84 -14.18
CA ASP A 49 7.35 -2.05 -14.90
C ASP A 49 7.33 -1.53 -16.35
N GLU A 50 6.13 -1.21 -16.86
CA GLU A 50 5.94 -0.65 -18.21
C GLU A 50 5.31 0.76 -18.12
N PRO A 51 5.95 1.78 -17.50
CA PRO A 51 5.35 3.10 -17.24
C PRO A 51 4.78 3.78 -18.49
N ASN A 52 5.42 3.59 -19.63
CA ASN A 52 4.99 4.20 -20.90
C ASN A 52 3.62 3.71 -21.37
N ARG A 53 3.13 2.57 -20.90
CA ARG A 53 1.78 2.07 -21.23
C ARG A 53 0.68 2.80 -20.48
N LEU A 54 1.01 3.47 -19.38
CA LEU A 54 0.11 4.36 -18.66
C LEU A 54 -0.02 5.74 -19.33
N ARG A 55 0.87 6.04 -20.29
CA ARG A 55 0.87 7.29 -21.00
C ARG A 55 -0.16 7.28 -22.13
N GLY A 56 -1.15 8.15 -22.05
CA GLY A 56 -2.22 8.30 -23.04
C GLY A 56 -3.59 7.81 -22.61
N PRO A 57 -3.73 6.61 -21.99
CA PRO A 57 -5.02 6.21 -21.44
C PRO A 57 -5.55 7.22 -20.43
N GLN A 58 -6.89 7.26 -20.31
CA GLN A 58 -7.57 8.12 -19.35
C GLN A 58 -8.38 7.25 -18.39
N HIS A 59 -8.37 7.63 -17.11
CA HIS A 59 -8.98 6.87 -16.03
C HIS A 59 -9.78 7.78 -15.10
N GLU A 60 -10.86 7.26 -14.55
CA GLU A 60 -11.61 7.88 -13.47
C GLU A 60 -11.11 7.35 -12.10
N LYS A 61 -10.83 6.05 -12.04
CA LYS A 61 -10.38 5.37 -10.84
C LYS A 61 -9.15 4.53 -11.17
N ALA A 62 -8.26 4.39 -10.21
CA ALA A 62 -7.16 3.45 -10.28
C ALA A 62 -7.00 2.69 -8.96
N TRP A 63 -6.68 1.41 -9.05
CA TRP A 63 -6.24 0.60 -7.94
C TRP A 63 -4.78 0.18 -8.19
N CYS A 64 -3.91 0.60 -7.29
CA CYS A 64 -2.48 0.35 -7.33
C CYS A 64 -2.12 -0.56 -6.18
N ASP A 65 -1.47 -1.69 -6.46
CA ASP A 65 -1.06 -2.64 -5.45
C ASP A 65 0.45 -2.61 -5.25
N GLU A 66 0.87 -2.74 -3.98
CA GLU A 66 2.27 -2.78 -3.55
C GLU A 66 3.13 -1.62 -4.09
N LEU A 67 2.65 -0.38 -3.96
CA LEU A 67 3.31 0.84 -4.45
C LEU A 67 4.80 0.94 -4.07
N SER A 68 5.16 0.46 -2.87
CA SER A 68 6.53 0.51 -2.35
C SER A 68 7.50 -0.42 -3.07
N THR A 69 7.01 -1.38 -3.86
CA THR A 69 7.82 -2.35 -4.60
C THR A 69 8.01 -2.00 -6.07
N TRP A 70 7.36 -0.96 -6.56
CA TRP A 70 7.42 -0.57 -7.95
C TRP A 70 8.82 -0.13 -8.37
N ARG A 71 9.38 -0.81 -9.36
CA ARG A 71 10.75 -0.54 -9.85
C ARG A 71 10.88 0.85 -10.47
N TYR A 72 9.87 1.31 -11.19
CA TYR A 72 9.82 2.60 -11.86
C TYR A 72 8.69 3.46 -11.28
N ALA A 73 8.65 3.55 -9.94
CA ALA A 73 7.54 4.15 -9.22
C ALA A 73 7.25 5.60 -9.63
N ASP A 74 8.28 6.45 -9.74
CA ASP A 74 8.11 7.86 -10.08
C ASP A 74 7.51 8.04 -11.48
N ASP A 75 8.00 7.30 -12.47
CA ASP A 75 7.51 7.39 -13.85
C ASP A 75 6.11 6.80 -14.01
N ALA A 76 5.87 5.64 -13.36
CA ALA A 76 4.57 4.99 -13.41
C ALA A 76 3.50 5.85 -12.73
N TRP A 77 3.82 6.40 -11.57
CA TRP A 77 2.92 7.29 -10.84
C TRP A 77 2.62 8.58 -11.62
N ALA A 78 3.65 9.24 -12.16
CA ALA A 78 3.46 10.47 -12.96
C ALA A 78 2.58 10.24 -14.19
N ASN A 79 2.77 9.12 -14.91
CA ASN A 79 1.96 8.81 -16.09
C ASN A 79 0.51 8.44 -15.70
N LEU A 80 0.31 7.74 -14.57
CA LEU A 80 -1.02 7.43 -14.03
C LEU A 80 -1.75 8.71 -13.62
N ASP A 81 -1.08 9.58 -12.85
CA ASP A 81 -1.64 10.84 -12.35
C ASP A 81 -2.10 11.75 -13.51
N MET A 82 -1.28 11.88 -14.56
CA MET A 82 -1.70 12.57 -15.79
C MET A 82 -2.89 11.91 -16.50
N GLY A 83 -3.08 10.60 -16.34
CA GLY A 83 -4.19 9.85 -16.91
C GLY A 83 -5.49 9.94 -16.11
N LEU A 84 -5.44 10.33 -14.84
CA LEU A 84 -6.60 10.46 -13.94
C LEU A 84 -7.36 11.76 -14.21
N ARG A 85 -8.15 11.77 -15.27
CA ARG A 85 -8.86 12.94 -15.77
C ARG A 85 -10.24 12.65 -16.37
N LEU A 86 -10.84 11.50 -16.03
CA LEU A 86 -12.21 11.17 -16.39
C LEU A 86 -13.12 11.33 -15.17
N GLY A 87 -14.39 11.65 -15.44
CA GLY A 87 -15.40 11.84 -14.41
C GLY A 87 -15.18 13.09 -13.57
N ASP A 88 -16.03 13.27 -12.56
CA ASP A 88 -16.03 14.47 -11.72
C ASP A 88 -15.08 14.34 -10.50
N ASN A 89 -14.68 13.12 -10.16
CA ASN A 89 -13.84 12.87 -8.99
C ASN A 89 -12.85 11.72 -9.25
N PRO A 90 -11.78 11.95 -10.03
CA PRO A 90 -10.74 10.95 -10.23
C PRO A 90 -10.05 10.58 -8.92
N GLN A 91 -9.84 9.29 -8.68
CA GLN A 91 -9.26 8.81 -7.43
C GLN A 91 -8.34 7.61 -7.64
N VAL A 92 -7.34 7.50 -6.75
CA VAL A 92 -6.48 6.32 -6.63
C VAL A 92 -6.68 5.69 -5.26
N VAL A 93 -6.79 4.37 -5.23
CA VAL A 93 -6.58 3.57 -4.02
C VAL A 93 -5.25 2.86 -4.19
N GLY A 94 -4.34 3.04 -3.24
CA GLY A 94 -3.03 2.40 -3.23
C GLY A 94 -2.85 1.56 -1.98
N THR A 95 -2.35 0.34 -2.15
CA THR A 95 -1.92 -0.54 -1.06
C THR A 95 -0.42 -0.67 -1.06
N MET A 96 0.18 -0.86 0.12
CA MET A 96 1.60 -1.10 0.24
C MET A 96 1.96 -1.66 1.62
N THR A 97 2.98 -2.48 1.64
CA THR A 97 3.78 -2.69 2.85
C THR A 97 4.74 -1.50 2.96
N PRO A 98 4.83 -0.80 4.12
CA PRO A 98 5.59 0.44 4.23
C PRO A 98 7.09 0.21 4.01
N ARG A 99 7.60 0.67 2.87
CA ARG A 99 9.04 0.77 2.56
C ARG A 99 9.33 2.20 2.13
N ILE A 100 10.47 2.73 2.55
CA ILE A 100 10.85 4.10 2.20
C ILE A 100 11.31 4.17 0.75
N THR A 101 10.39 4.57 -0.12
CA THR A 101 10.69 5.02 -1.47
C THR A 101 10.40 6.52 -1.56
N LYS A 102 10.86 7.18 -2.61
CA LYS A 102 10.57 8.59 -2.83
C LYS A 102 9.05 8.81 -2.94
N LEU A 103 8.36 8.00 -3.75
CA LEU A 103 6.90 8.06 -3.92
C LEU A 103 6.16 7.91 -2.58
N VAL A 104 6.51 6.90 -1.78
CA VAL A 104 5.88 6.66 -0.47
C VAL A 104 6.09 7.84 0.47
N ARG A 105 7.30 8.39 0.52
CA ARG A 105 7.62 9.56 1.35
C ARG A 105 6.79 10.78 0.96
N ASP A 106 6.66 11.05 -0.35
CA ASP A 106 5.86 12.16 -0.85
C ASP A 106 4.37 11.99 -0.52
N LEU A 107 3.82 10.78 -0.67
CA LEU A 107 2.42 10.49 -0.31
C LEU A 107 2.17 10.64 1.20
N VAL A 108 3.06 10.12 2.04
CA VAL A 108 2.95 10.25 3.50
C VAL A 108 3.05 11.72 3.94
N LYS A 109 3.96 12.49 3.33
CA LYS A 109 4.08 13.93 3.58
C LYS A 109 2.79 14.66 3.23
N ARG A 110 2.24 14.44 2.04
CA ARG A 110 0.96 15.06 1.58
C ARG A 110 -0.19 14.71 2.50
N ALA A 111 -0.26 13.45 2.97
CA ALA A 111 -1.27 13.04 3.94
C ALA A 111 -1.13 13.76 5.29
N GLY A 112 0.09 13.97 5.78
CA GLY A 112 0.36 14.70 7.02
C GLY A 112 0.07 16.21 6.92
N GLU A 113 0.18 16.80 5.75
CA GLU A 113 -0.12 18.20 5.48
C GLU A 113 -1.62 18.46 5.22
N GLY A 114 -2.45 17.40 5.23
CA GLY A 114 -3.90 17.52 5.03
C GLY A 114 -4.30 17.89 3.60
N HIS A 115 -3.46 17.53 2.62
CA HIS A 115 -3.74 17.71 1.20
C HIS A 115 -4.75 16.66 0.67
N ASP A 116 -4.57 16.25 -0.56
CA ASP A 116 -5.43 15.37 -1.33
C ASP A 116 -5.20 13.85 -1.06
N VAL A 117 -4.37 13.51 -0.08
CA VAL A 117 -4.05 12.13 0.30
C VAL A 117 -4.61 11.81 1.67
N VAL A 118 -5.28 10.66 1.78
CA VAL A 118 -5.70 10.06 3.05
C VAL A 118 -4.91 8.80 3.27
N LEU A 119 -4.23 8.70 4.40
CA LEU A 119 -3.46 7.53 4.79
C LEU A 119 -4.21 6.76 5.88
N THR A 120 -4.48 5.48 5.63
CA THR A 120 -4.97 4.54 6.63
C THR A 120 -3.90 3.49 6.91
N ARG A 121 -3.87 2.98 8.13
CA ARG A 121 -2.94 1.92 8.53
C ARG A 121 -3.73 0.78 9.15
N GLY A 122 -3.29 -0.44 8.89
CA GLY A 122 -3.81 -1.65 9.50
C GLY A 122 -2.65 -2.55 9.91
N LYS A 123 -2.82 -3.27 11.01
CA LYS A 123 -1.87 -4.29 11.48
C LYS A 123 -2.36 -5.67 11.08
N THR A 124 -1.44 -6.63 10.97
CA THR A 124 -1.83 -8.04 10.77
C THR A 124 -2.76 -8.52 11.88
N SER A 125 -2.56 -8.04 13.13
CA SER A 125 -3.43 -8.35 14.27
C SER A 125 -4.88 -7.88 14.08
N ASP A 126 -5.12 -6.81 13.34
CA ASP A 126 -6.48 -6.30 13.08
C ASP A 126 -7.27 -7.25 12.17
N ASN A 127 -6.56 -8.06 11.38
CA ASN A 127 -7.15 -9.07 10.48
C ASN A 127 -7.11 -10.49 11.07
N LYS A 128 -6.81 -10.65 12.36
CA LYS A 128 -6.61 -11.95 13.01
C LYS A 128 -7.80 -12.89 12.83
N ALA A 129 -9.02 -12.36 12.81
CA ALA A 129 -10.24 -13.16 12.64
C ALA A 129 -10.32 -13.88 11.28
N ASN A 130 -9.62 -13.40 10.28
CA ASN A 130 -9.60 -13.95 8.92
C ASN A 130 -8.33 -14.76 8.61
N LEU A 131 -7.44 -14.93 9.60
CA LEU A 131 -6.16 -15.60 9.43
C LEU A 131 -6.10 -16.87 10.28
N PRO A 132 -5.48 -17.97 9.78
CA PRO A 132 -5.31 -19.18 10.58
C PRO A 132 -4.47 -18.93 11.84
N ASP A 133 -4.89 -19.44 13.00
CA ASP A 133 -4.14 -19.31 14.26
C ASP A 133 -2.70 -19.82 14.15
N ALA A 134 -2.48 -20.89 13.40
CA ALA A 134 -1.14 -21.44 13.18
C ALA A 134 -0.23 -20.45 12.44
N PHE A 135 -0.77 -19.71 11.47
CA PHE A 135 -0.06 -18.66 10.77
C PHE A 135 0.31 -17.53 11.73
N ILE A 136 -0.67 -17.02 12.50
CA ILE A 136 -0.43 -15.94 13.48
C ILE A 136 0.67 -16.33 14.47
N ARG A 137 0.56 -17.49 15.11
CA ARG A 137 1.62 -17.97 16.03
C ARG A 137 2.99 -18.07 15.37
N SER A 138 3.04 -18.53 14.12
CA SER A 138 4.31 -18.67 13.38
C SER A 138 4.97 -17.32 13.09
N ILE A 139 4.20 -16.33 12.63
CA ILE A 139 4.75 -15.01 12.31
C ILE A 139 5.12 -14.23 13.58
N GLU A 140 4.28 -14.29 14.63
CA GLU A 140 4.57 -13.66 15.92
C GLU A 140 5.87 -14.24 16.52
N SER A 141 6.05 -15.57 16.52
CA SER A 141 7.26 -16.19 17.05
C SER A 141 8.55 -15.82 16.29
N ARG A 142 8.46 -15.54 15.00
CA ARG A 142 9.63 -15.23 14.15
C ARG A 142 9.96 -13.75 14.10
N TYR A 143 8.95 -12.91 14.12
CA TYR A 143 9.10 -11.49 13.76
C TYR A 143 8.73 -10.51 14.88
N ALA A 144 8.07 -10.96 15.98
CA ALA A 144 7.75 -10.07 17.09
C ALA A 144 9.02 -9.38 17.64
N GLY A 145 8.96 -8.06 17.78
CA GLY A 145 10.07 -7.24 18.27
C GLY A 145 11.21 -7.02 17.27
N THR A 146 11.13 -7.59 16.06
CA THR A 146 12.13 -7.34 15.02
C THR A 146 11.75 -6.13 14.17
N ARG A 147 12.73 -5.51 13.50
CA ARG A 147 12.50 -4.44 12.53
C ARG A 147 11.53 -4.90 11.42
N LEU A 148 11.75 -6.10 10.89
CA LEU A 148 10.88 -6.68 9.86
C LEU A 148 9.45 -6.87 10.37
N GLY A 149 9.29 -7.32 11.62
CA GLY A 149 7.97 -7.44 12.25
C GLY A 149 7.24 -6.11 12.34
N ARG A 150 7.89 -5.06 12.78
CA ARG A 150 7.29 -3.71 12.82
C ARG A 150 6.84 -3.24 11.44
N GLN A 151 7.64 -3.48 10.41
CA GLN A 151 7.31 -3.11 9.04
C GLN A 151 6.17 -3.96 8.47
N GLU A 152 6.29 -5.29 8.53
CA GLU A 152 5.40 -6.23 7.82
C GLU A 152 4.13 -6.55 8.64
N LEU A 153 4.21 -6.57 9.99
CA LEU A 153 3.07 -6.92 10.84
C LEU A 153 2.36 -5.70 11.43
N ASP A 154 3.11 -4.67 11.79
CA ASP A 154 2.55 -3.47 12.41
C ASP A 154 2.33 -2.31 11.43
N GLY A 155 2.77 -2.46 10.17
CA GLY A 155 2.60 -1.45 9.14
C GLY A 155 3.37 -0.15 9.43
N GLU A 156 4.50 -0.24 10.15
CA GLU A 156 5.31 0.93 10.49
C GLU A 156 6.23 1.32 9.34
N LEU A 157 6.24 2.61 9.01
CA LEU A 157 7.21 3.19 8.08
C LEU A 157 8.50 3.48 8.85
N LEU A 158 9.49 2.61 8.70
CA LEU A 158 10.76 2.70 9.43
C LEU A 158 11.77 3.53 8.63
N GLU A 159 12.12 4.71 9.12
CA GLU A 159 13.09 5.61 8.49
C GLU A 159 14.56 5.28 8.81
N ASP A 160 14.82 4.21 9.53
CA ASP A 160 16.18 3.81 9.87
C ASP A 160 16.97 3.41 8.63
N ILE A 161 18.13 4.03 8.45
CA ILE A 161 19.10 3.69 7.41
C ILE A 161 19.88 2.44 7.88
N GLU A 162 19.94 1.43 7.03
CA GLU A 162 20.74 0.23 7.31
C GLU A 162 22.20 0.62 7.47
N GLY A 163 22.81 0.24 8.61
CA GLY A 163 24.18 0.66 8.98
C GLY A 163 24.28 2.03 9.66
N ALA A 164 23.18 2.70 9.96
CA ALA A 164 23.21 3.89 10.79
C ALA A 164 23.75 3.57 12.19
N LEU A 165 24.54 4.50 12.76
CA LEU A 165 25.13 4.38 14.11
C LEU A 165 24.03 4.30 15.19
N TRP A 166 22.88 4.91 14.94
CA TRP A 166 21.73 4.98 15.83
C TRP A 166 20.46 4.64 15.07
N SER A 167 19.65 3.73 15.60
CA SER A 167 18.28 3.52 15.10
C SER A 167 17.32 4.48 15.80
N LEU A 168 16.17 4.77 15.15
CA LEU A 168 15.12 5.57 15.79
C LEU A 168 14.63 4.90 17.08
N SER A 169 14.56 3.58 17.15
CA SER A 169 14.21 2.87 18.38
C SER A 169 15.21 3.12 19.51
N GLN A 170 16.52 3.11 19.22
CA GLN A 170 17.54 3.44 20.23
C GLN A 170 17.42 4.88 20.71
N ILE A 171 17.10 5.82 19.82
CA ILE A 171 16.87 7.22 20.18
C ILE A 171 15.61 7.34 21.03
N ASP A 172 14.53 6.66 20.67
CA ASP A 172 13.27 6.69 21.44
C ASP A 172 13.41 6.02 22.82
N ASP A 173 14.13 4.92 22.92
CA ASP A 173 14.46 4.26 24.20
C ASP A 173 15.29 5.16 25.13
N CYS A 174 16.09 6.05 24.55
CA CYS A 174 16.87 7.04 25.31
C CYS A 174 16.06 8.33 25.59
N ARG A 175 14.88 8.50 25.04
CA ARG A 175 14.05 9.68 25.23
C ARG A 175 13.42 9.68 26.63
N LEU A 176 13.66 10.71 27.41
CA LEU A 176 13.01 10.87 28.71
C LEU A 176 11.51 11.08 28.51
N ALA A 177 10.70 10.21 29.12
CA ALA A 177 9.26 10.14 28.92
C ALA A 177 8.51 11.39 29.43
N ALA A 178 9.08 12.14 30.40
CA ALA A 178 8.57 13.41 30.90
C ALA A 178 9.66 14.28 31.53
N LEU A 179 9.49 15.59 31.52
CA LEU A 179 10.34 16.57 32.21
C LEU A 179 10.46 16.28 33.73
N GLN A 180 9.53 15.54 34.32
CA GLN A 180 9.56 15.14 35.73
C GLN A 180 10.67 14.16 36.05
N ASP A 181 11.06 13.28 35.11
CA ASP A 181 12.16 12.34 35.28
C ASP A 181 13.53 13.03 35.16
N ALA A 182 13.61 14.13 34.40
CA ALA A 182 14.85 14.89 34.26
C ALA A 182 15.25 15.63 35.55
N VAL A 183 14.28 15.99 36.41
CA VAL A 183 14.53 16.68 37.69
C VAL A 183 15.04 15.72 38.77
N SER A 184 14.78 14.43 38.66
CA SER A 184 15.28 13.42 39.62
C SER A 184 16.76 13.07 39.43
N LEU A 185 17.36 13.39 38.28
CA LEU A 185 18.77 13.14 37.96
C LEU A 185 19.73 14.27 38.45
N GLN A 186 19.18 15.36 39.02
CA GLN A 186 19.98 16.49 39.56
C GLN A 186 20.17 16.45 41.08
N ARG A 187 19.95 15.30 41.73
CA ARG A 187 20.22 15.12 43.16
C ARG A 187 21.27 14.08 43.45
#